data_75dce9941423ba413efda513504db5f8
#
_entry.id   75dce9941423ba413efda513504db5f8
#
_cell.length_a   1.000
_cell.length_b   1.000
_cell.length_c   1.000
_cell.angle_alpha   90.00
_cell.angle_beta   90.00
_cell.angle_gamma   90.00
#
_symmetry.space_group_name_H-M   'P 1'
#
loop_
_entity.id
_entity.type
_entity.pdbx_description
1 polymer ?
#
loop_
_entity_poly.entity_id
_entity_poly.type
_entity_poly.pdbx_seq_one_letter_code
_entity_poly.pdbx_strand_id
1 'polypeptide(L)'
;DPGEPVSVPDYAVVDAGGVRRTAPRPTGAQYELRHGDQVAVVTEVGAHLRQYRVGERDVIVTFGEDDLPSAVHGGVLWPWPNRIRDGRYTVDGVEYQLDLSEPERHNAIHGLVRSTRWTLAGRGPGWLTLALDLLPSVGYPFALRAELRYALGDDGLEATLTTTNLTDAAVPLGVGFHPWLSPGAHRLDDCTLQVDAGRWVRADDRLLPVEETALPAEFDFRQARPLGATVLDDGFVDVPQGRAWVRLTDPDGVQAACWFEEGFACWQLCTGDGLPGAARAGLAAEPMTCTADAFRTGDRLVRLEPWASHTCRFGLSLTRAD
;
A
#
# COMPACT_ATOMS: atom_id res chain seq x y z
N ASP A 1 2.12 -23.59 -10.30
CA ASP A 1 3.03 -23.40 -9.18
C ASP A 1 2.50 -22.25 -8.33
N PRO A 2 2.12 -22.47 -7.05
CA PRO A 2 1.54 -21.43 -6.23
C PRO A 2 2.65 -20.49 -5.76
N GLY A 3 3.09 -19.56 -6.60
CA GLY A 3 4.15 -18.64 -6.23
C GLY A 3 4.69 -17.79 -7.35
N GLU A 4 4.32 -18.05 -8.58
CA GLU A 4 4.73 -17.14 -9.66
C GLU A 4 3.73 -15.98 -9.80
N PRO A 5 4.23 -14.73 -10.03
CA PRO A 5 3.36 -13.63 -10.37
C PRO A 5 2.53 -14.00 -11.62
N VAL A 6 1.25 -13.66 -11.59
CA VAL A 6 0.38 -13.90 -12.75
C VAL A 6 0.90 -13.06 -13.91
N SER A 7 1.57 -13.69 -14.88
CA SER A 7 1.98 -12.99 -16.09
C SER A 7 0.78 -12.91 -17.05
N VAL A 8 0.56 -11.75 -17.64
CA VAL A 8 -0.41 -11.59 -18.71
C VAL A 8 0.25 -12.07 -20.00
N PRO A 9 -0.35 -13.03 -20.72
CA PRO A 9 0.20 -13.48 -21.99
C PRO A 9 0.45 -12.31 -22.95
N ASP A 10 1.58 -12.33 -23.65
CA ASP A 10 1.88 -11.37 -24.71
C ASP A 10 0.96 -11.65 -25.91
N TYR A 11 -0.19 -10.99 -25.95
CA TYR A 11 -1.16 -11.08 -27.04
C TYR A 11 -0.68 -10.26 -28.23
N ALA A 12 0.25 -10.79 -29.02
CA ALA A 12 0.50 -10.25 -30.33
C ALA A 12 -0.66 -10.66 -31.27
N VAL A 13 -1.55 -9.76 -31.54
CA VAL A 13 -2.60 -9.96 -32.56
C VAL A 13 -2.10 -9.38 -33.86
N VAL A 14 -2.04 -10.21 -34.91
CA VAL A 14 -1.86 -9.75 -36.27
C VAL A 14 -3.25 -9.50 -36.83
N ASP A 15 -3.56 -8.23 -37.12
CA ASP A 15 -4.86 -7.88 -37.74
C ASP A 15 -4.91 -8.31 -39.23
N ALA A 16 -6.07 -8.18 -39.84
CA ALA A 16 -6.28 -8.57 -41.24
C ALA A 16 -5.40 -7.81 -42.25
N GLY A 17 -4.75 -6.74 -41.86
CA GLY A 17 -3.77 -5.97 -42.64
C GLY A 17 -2.33 -6.36 -42.37
N GLY A 18 -2.08 -7.40 -41.53
CA GLY A 18 -0.72 -7.83 -41.20
C GLY A 18 -0.01 -6.92 -40.17
N VAL A 19 -0.72 -6.00 -39.55
CA VAL A 19 -0.16 -5.11 -38.54
C VAL A 19 -0.08 -5.85 -37.20
N ARG A 20 1.13 -5.97 -36.64
CA ARG A 20 1.36 -6.54 -35.31
C ARG A 20 0.92 -5.55 -34.26
N ARG A 21 -0.07 -5.91 -33.47
CA ARG A 21 -0.56 -5.14 -32.32
C ARG A 21 -0.17 -5.88 -31.05
N THR A 22 0.47 -5.19 -30.11
CA THR A 22 0.73 -5.70 -28.78
C THR A 22 -0.39 -5.25 -27.83
N ALA A 23 -0.83 -6.13 -26.94
CA ALA A 23 -1.70 -5.74 -25.85
C ALA A 23 -1.01 -4.67 -24.98
N PRO A 24 -1.75 -3.74 -24.40
CA PRO A 24 -1.16 -2.81 -23.44
C PRO A 24 -0.64 -3.59 -22.23
N ARG A 25 0.51 -3.18 -21.70
CA ARG A 25 1.04 -3.75 -20.47
C ARG A 25 0.06 -3.58 -19.32
N PRO A 26 -0.07 -4.57 -18.42
CA PRO A 26 -0.98 -4.47 -17.27
C PRO A 26 -0.62 -3.32 -16.32
N THR A 27 0.65 -2.92 -16.26
CA THR A 27 1.15 -1.81 -15.46
C THR A 27 1.16 -0.47 -16.21
N GLY A 28 0.92 -0.45 -17.53
CA GLY A 28 0.95 0.75 -18.36
C GLY A 28 2.36 1.31 -18.55
N ALA A 29 2.47 2.63 -18.68
CA ALA A 29 3.75 3.31 -18.77
C ALA A 29 4.55 3.19 -17.47
N GLN A 30 5.89 3.17 -17.61
CA GLN A 30 6.85 3.08 -16.52
C GLN A 30 7.51 4.44 -16.33
N TYR A 31 7.48 4.97 -15.11
CA TYR A 31 8.10 6.25 -14.76
C TYR A 31 9.27 6.01 -13.81
N GLU A 32 10.48 6.17 -14.35
CA GLU A 32 11.72 6.04 -13.57
C GLU A 32 12.11 7.36 -12.93
N LEU A 33 12.50 7.30 -11.64
CA LEU A 33 13.08 8.39 -10.86
C LEU A 33 14.50 8.02 -10.45
N ARG A 34 15.40 9.01 -10.41
CA ARG A 34 16.80 8.82 -10.00
C ARG A 34 17.26 9.95 -9.09
N HIS A 35 18.02 9.59 -8.06
CA HIS A 35 18.74 10.52 -7.19
C HIS A 35 19.97 9.82 -6.60
N GLY A 36 21.17 10.26 -6.96
CA GLY A 36 22.40 9.55 -6.59
C GLY A 36 22.40 8.12 -7.10
N ASP A 37 22.57 7.15 -6.21
CA ASP A 37 22.49 5.72 -6.46
C ASP A 37 21.09 5.14 -6.27
N GLN A 38 20.10 5.97 -6.00
CA GLN A 38 18.71 5.57 -5.82
C GLN A 38 17.96 5.52 -7.16
N VAL A 39 17.17 4.47 -7.34
CA VAL A 39 16.27 4.32 -8.49
C VAL A 39 14.91 3.85 -7.99
N ALA A 40 13.87 4.54 -8.43
CA ALA A 40 12.48 4.13 -8.21
C ALA A 40 11.74 4.05 -9.54
N VAL A 41 10.78 3.11 -9.65
CA VAL A 41 9.91 3.00 -10.81
C VAL A 41 8.46 3.00 -10.33
N VAL A 42 7.67 3.91 -10.89
CA VAL A 42 6.23 4.04 -10.61
C VAL A 42 5.47 3.71 -11.89
N THR A 43 4.34 3.01 -11.76
CA THR A 43 3.51 2.59 -12.89
C THR A 43 2.36 3.55 -13.15
N GLU A 44 1.98 3.70 -14.43
CA GLU A 44 0.79 4.47 -14.83
C GLU A 44 -0.50 3.84 -14.27
N VAL A 45 -0.60 2.51 -14.36
CA VAL A 45 -1.77 1.79 -13.83
C VAL A 45 -1.59 1.58 -12.33
N GLY A 46 -2.54 2.05 -11.55
CA GLY A 46 -2.57 1.92 -10.11
C GLY A 46 -1.60 2.84 -9.36
N ALA A 47 -0.74 3.59 -10.04
CA ALA A 47 0.33 4.39 -9.43
C ALA A 47 1.19 3.57 -8.46
N HIS A 48 1.38 2.26 -8.74
CA HIS A 48 2.18 1.37 -7.91
C HIS A 48 3.64 1.80 -7.88
N LEU A 49 4.25 1.77 -6.72
CA LEU A 49 5.70 1.78 -6.58
C LEU A 49 6.21 0.37 -6.90
N ARG A 50 6.56 0.14 -8.16
CA ARG A 50 6.96 -1.19 -8.67
C ARG A 50 8.35 -1.60 -8.22
N GLN A 51 9.26 -0.65 -8.12
CA GLN A 51 10.64 -0.86 -7.71
C GLN A 51 11.14 0.34 -6.90
N TYR A 52 11.92 0.09 -5.89
CA TYR A 52 12.78 1.06 -5.25
C TYR A 52 14.03 0.37 -4.74
N ARG A 53 15.20 0.85 -5.18
CA ARG A 53 16.51 0.32 -4.79
C ARG A 53 17.52 1.44 -4.53
N VAL A 54 18.52 1.12 -3.72
CA VAL A 54 19.70 1.95 -3.46
C VAL A 54 20.93 1.12 -3.84
N GLY A 55 21.68 1.58 -4.85
CA GLY A 55 22.71 0.75 -5.47
C GLY A 55 22.10 -0.55 -6.01
N GLU A 56 22.67 -1.68 -5.64
CA GLU A 56 22.19 -3.01 -6.04
C GLU A 56 21.18 -3.62 -5.05
N ARG A 57 20.84 -2.93 -3.98
CA ARG A 57 19.97 -3.45 -2.90
C ARG A 57 18.53 -2.95 -3.05
N ASP A 58 17.60 -3.86 -3.29
CA ASP A 58 16.17 -3.56 -3.26
C ASP A 58 15.73 -3.16 -1.84
N VAL A 59 15.02 -2.06 -1.72
CA VAL A 59 14.37 -1.61 -0.49
C VAL A 59 13.02 -2.27 -0.31
N ILE A 60 12.32 -2.47 -1.42
CA ILE A 60 11.02 -3.17 -1.48
C ILE A 60 11.11 -4.35 -2.43
N VAL A 61 10.21 -5.32 -2.25
CA VAL A 61 10.03 -6.42 -3.19
C VAL A 61 9.54 -5.88 -4.53
N THR A 62 10.26 -6.18 -5.60
CA THR A 62 10.00 -5.71 -6.95
C THR A 62 9.11 -6.71 -7.71
N PHE A 63 8.29 -6.23 -8.62
CA PHE A 63 7.59 -7.05 -9.61
C PHE A 63 7.89 -6.55 -11.03
N GLY A 64 7.69 -7.41 -12.02
CA GLY A 64 7.97 -7.09 -13.42
C GLY A 64 6.94 -6.12 -14.03
N GLU A 65 7.35 -5.43 -15.09
CA GLU A 65 6.48 -4.47 -15.80
C GLU A 65 5.30 -5.14 -16.53
N ASP A 66 5.43 -6.42 -16.81
CA ASP A 66 4.39 -7.24 -17.46
C ASP A 66 3.60 -8.11 -16.45
N ASP A 67 3.90 -8.00 -15.16
CA ASP A 67 3.26 -8.77 -14.10
C ASP A 67 2.01 -8.06 -13.55
N LEU A 68 1.08 -8.86 -13.05
CA LEU A 68 -0.01 -8.39 -12.19
C LEU A 68 0.42 -8.60 -10.73
N PRO A 69 0.58 -7.53 -9.93
CA PRO A 69 1.00 -7.65 -8.54
C PRO A 69 -0.13 -8.25 -7.69
N SER A 70 -0.16 -9.58 -7.56
CA SER A 70 -1.22 -10.35 -6.88
C SER A 70 -1.36 -9.99 -5.39
N ALA A 71 -0.26 -9.61 -4.73
CA ALA A 71 -0.23 -9.19 -3.33
C ALA A 71 -0.20 -7.66 -3.16
N VAL A 72 -0.71 -6.92 -4.14
CA VAL A 72 -0.82 -5.44 -4.12
C VAL A 72 0.52 -4.73 -3.88
N HIS A 73 1.62 -5.32 -4.35
CA HIS A 73 2.97 -4.77 -4.18
C HIS A 73 3.06 -3.29 -4.58
N GLY A 74 3.48 -2.44 -3.63
CA GLY A 74 3.62 -1.01 -3.84
C GLY A 74 2.32 -0.26 -4.18
N GLY A 75 1.17 -0.88 -3.91
CA GLY A 75 -0.14 -0.38 -4.31
C GLY A 75 -0.63 0.80 -3.50
N VAL A 76 -1.50 1.59 -4.11
CA VAL A 76 -2.25 2.67 -3.49
C VAL A 76 -3.62 2.16 -3.09
N LEU A 77 -3.94 2.23 -1.80
CA LEU A 77 -5.19 1.74 -1.22
C LEU A 77 -6.11 2.94 -0.99
N TRP A 78 -6.95 3.23 -1.97
CA TRP A 78 -7.74 4.45 -2.00
C TRP A 78 -9.07 4.23 -2.74
N PRO A 79 -10.20 4.72 -2.27
CA PRO A 79 -10.44 5.63 -1.14
C PRO A 79 -10.67 4.93 0.22
N TRP A 80 -10.25 3.67 0.37
CA TRP A 80 -10.11 2.99 1.67
C TRP A 80 -8.99 1.95 1.63
N PRO A 81 -8.23 1.78 2.72
CA PRO A 81 -7.31 0.68 2.88
C PRO A 81 -8.02 -0.51 3.50
N ASN A 82 -7.44 -1.71 3.36
CA ASN A 82 -7.88 -2.91 4.03
C ASN A 82 -9.36 -3.24 3.73
N ARG A 83 -10.09 -3.86 4.65
CA ARG A 83 -11.38 -4.51 4.42
C ARG A 83 -12.56 -3.65 4.84
N ILE A 84 -13.71 -3.88 4.17
CA ILE A 84 -15.04 -3.45 4.59
C ILE A 84 -15.92 -4.69 4.61
N ARG A 85 -16.45 -5.05 5.79
CA ARG A 85 -17.33 -6.21 6.02
C ARG A 85 -18.50 -6.19 5.06
N ASP A 86 -18.72 -7.30 4.34
CA ASP A 86 -19.80 -7.49 3.39
C ASP A 86 -19.84 -6.42 2.25
N GLY A 87 -18.79 -5.60 2.14
CA GLY A 87 -18.78 -4.45 1.23
C GLY A 87 -19.85 -3.40 1.54
N ARG A 88 -20.47 -3.43 2.73
CA ARG A 88 -21.56 -2.53 3.11
C ARG A 88 -21.12 -1.49 4.12
N TYR A 89 -21.59 -0.27 3.93
CA TYR A 89 -21.37 0.83 4.86
C TYR A 89 -22.50 1.86 4.76
N THR A 90 -22.61 2.71 5.77
CA THR A 90 -23.67 3.72 5.84
C THR A 90 -23.04 5.11 5.99
N VAL A 91 -23.51 6.05 5.20
CA VAL A 91 -23.18 7.48 5.31
C VAL A 91 -24.45 8.28 5.44
N ASP A 92 -24.56 9.07 6.50
CA ASP A 92 -25.74 9.94 6.79
C ASP A 92 -27.09 9.21 6.64
N GLY A 93 -27.13 7.95 7.10
CA GLY A 93 -28.34 7.11 7.10
C GLY A 93 -28.61 6.38 5.78
N VAL A 94 -27.78 6.55 4.76
CA VAL A 94 -27.90 5.85 3.47
C VAL A 94 -26.88 4.70 3.43
N GLU A 95 -27.38 3.48 3.17
CA GLU A 95 -26.54 2.30 3.00
C GLU A 95 -26.04 2.19 1.56
N TYR A 96 -24.75 1.85 1.41
CA TYR A 96 -24.09 1.59 0.13
C TYR A 96 -23.51 0.19 0.07
N GLN A 97 -23.49 -0.42 -1.12
CA GLN A 97 -22.94 -1.73 -1.39
C GLN A 97 -21.80 -1.63 -2.40
N LEU A 98 -20.59 -1.98 -1.97
CA LEU A 98 -19.41 -2.16 -2.81
C LEU A 98 -19.38 -3.58 -3.38
N ASP A 99 -18.65 -3.76 -4.49
CA ASP A 99 -18.33 -5.07 -5.00
C ASP A 99 -17.44 -5.84 -4.00
N LEU A 100 -17.69 -7.14 -3.87
CA LEU A 100 -16.86 -8.01 -3.02
C LEU A 100 -15.59 -8.40 -3.74
N SER A 101 -14.54 -7.61 -3.54
CA SER A 101 -13.22 -7.83 -4.17
C SER A 101 -12.36 -8.86 -3.45
N GLU A 102 -12.77 -9.31 -2.27
CA GLU A 102 -12.24 -10.46 -1.53
C GLU A 102 -13.39 -11.45 -1.24
N PRO A 103 -13.87 -12.18 -2.28
CA PRO A 103 -15.07 -13.01 -2.16
C PRO A 103 -14.90 -14.17 -1.18
N GLU A 104 -13.71 -14.72 -1.00
CA GLU A 104 -13.42 -15.84 -0.07
C GLU A 104 -13.66 -15.45 1.40
N ARG A 105 -13.56 -14.17 1.75
CA ARG A 105 -13.90 -13.63 3.08
C ARG A 105 -15.12 -12.76 3.08
N HIS A 106 -15.80 -12.63 1.93
CA HIS A 106 -17.00 -11.81 1.77
C HIS A 106 -16.77 -10.34 2.15
N ASN A 107 -15.64 -9.76 1.72
CA ASN A 107 -15.28 -8.36 1.97
C ASN A 107 -15.04 -7.58 0.67
N ALA A 108 -15.21 -6.26 0.74
CA ALA A 108 -14.53 -5.34 -0.18
C ALA A 108 -13.16 -5.00 0.41
N ILE A 109 -12.10 -4.92 -0.43
CA ILE A 109 -10.74 -4.71 0.03
C ILE A 109 -9.96 -3.73 -0.86
N HIS A 110 -9.17 -2.87 -0.23
CA HIS A 110 -8.12 -2.05 -0.86
C HIS A 110 -8.56 -1.05 -1.92
N GLY A 111 -9.76 -0.50 -1.80
CA GLY A 111 -10.20 0.62 -2.62
C GLY A 111 -10.57 0.26 -4.06
N LEU A 112 -10.48 1.26 -4.95
CA LEU A 112 -11.05 1.20 -6.28
C LEU A 112 -10.04 1.47 -7.41
N VAL A 113 -8.76 1.72 -7.10
CA VAL A 113 -7.83 2.30 -8.08
C VAL A 113 -6.69 1.38 -8.51
N ARG A 114 -6.66 0.14 -8.02
CA ARG A 114 -5.61 -0.85 -8.31
C ARG A 114 -5.32 -1.02 -9.80
N SER A 115 -6.35 -0.99 -10.64
CA SER A 115 -6.26 -1.20 -12.09
C SER A 115 -6.68 0.03 -12.88
N THR A 116 -6.62 1.21 -12.28
CA THR A 116 -7.00 2.47 -12.92
C THR A 116 -5.75 3.19 -13.43
N ARG A 117 -5.84 3.76 -14.63
CA ARG A 117 -4.78 4.62 -15.17
C ARG A 117 -4.77 5.96 -14.44
N TRP A 118 -3.60 6.38 -14.02
CA TRP A 118 -3.37 7.72 -13.48
C TRP A 118 -2.76 8.61 -14.55
N THR A 119 -3.06 9.89 -14.50
CA THR A 119 -2.51 10.88 -15.43
C THR A 119 -1.24 11.48 -14.86
N LEU A 120 -0.19 11.55 -15.67
CA LEU A 120 1.04 12.27 -15.30
C LEU A 120 0.75 13.77 -15.25
N ALA A 121 0.82 14.35 -14.04
CA ALA A 121 0.61 15.79 -13.81
C ALA A 121 1.92 16.60 -13.83
N GLY A 122 3.05 15.96 -13.56
CA GLY A 122 4.37 16.57 -13.62
C GLY A 122 5.48 15.60 -13.27
N ARG A 123 6.69 15.88 -13.73
CA ARG A 123 7.86 15.08 -13.39
C ARG A 123 9.17 15.83 -13.52
N GLY A 124 10.16 15.37 -12.79
CA GLY A 124 11.58 15.74 -12.92
C GLY A 124 12.45 14.50 -12.77
N PRO A 125 13.80 14.62 -12.77
CA PRO A 125 14.68 13.47 -12.65
C PRO A 125 14.45 12.62 -11.41
N GLY A 126 14.17 13.26 -10.26
CA GLY A 126 13.99 12.60 -8.97
C GLY A 126 12.56 12.66 -8.43
N TRP A 127 11.58 13.09 -9.20
CA TRP A 127 10.20 13.16 -8.72
C TRP A 127 9.18 13.04 -9.84
N LEU A 128 7.97 12.61 -9.48
CA LEU A 128 6.81 12.71 -10.34
C LEU A 128 5.54 12.94 -9.51
N THR A 129 4.52 13.50 -10.16
CA THR A 129 3.16 13.60 -9.64
C THR A 129 2.20 12.94 -10.61
N LEU A 130 1.41 12.01 -10.11
CA LEU A 130 0.29 11.39 -10.80
C LEU A 130 -1.02 11.90 -10.22
N ALA A 131 -2.03 12.07 -11.04
CA ALA A 131 -3.35 12.54 -10.63
C ALA A 131 -4.46 11.62 -11.15
N LEU A 132 -5.52 11.52 -10.38
CA LEU A 132 -6.72 10.74 -10.73
C LEU A 132 -7.97 11.44 -10.21
N ASP A 133 -8.97 11.58 -11.07
CA ASP A 133 -10.33 11.91 -10.66
C ASP A 133 -11.14 10.61 -10.55
N LEU A 134 -11.56 10.27 -9.33
CA LEU A 134 -12.50 9.18 -9.08
C LEU A 134 -13.90 9.69 -9.32
N LEU A 135 -14.55 9.11 -10.31
CA LEU A 135 -15.95 9.42 -10.62
C LEU A 135 -16.88 8.65 -9.68
N PRO A 136 -18.08 9.20 -9.38
CA PRO A 136 -19.08 8.48 -8.61
C PRO A 136 -19.42 7.12 -9.22
N SER A 137 -19.49 6.10 -8.38
CA SER A 137 -19.90 4.75 -8.74
C SER A 137 -21.02 4.27 -7.81
N VAL A 138 -21.69 3.17 -8.17
CA VAL A 138 -22.85 2.66 -7.40
C VAL A 138 -22.51 2.42 -5.93
N GLY A 139 -21.36 1.83 -5.65
CA GLY A 139 -20.94 1.52 -4.26
C GLY A 139 -20.23 2.66 -3.55
N TYR A 140 -19.75 3.67 -4.28
CA TYR A 140 -19.08 4.86 -3.75
C TYR A 140 -19.47 6.08 -4.59
N PRO A 141 -20.62 6.69 -4.33
CA PRO A 141 -21.20 7.71 -5.20
C PRO A 141 -20.65 9.11 -4.94
N PHE A 142 -19.34 9.20 -4.70
CA PHE A 142 -18.64 10.44 -4.39
C PHE A 142 -17.52 10.70 -5.38
N ALA A 143 -17.33 11.96 -5.77
CA ALA A 143 -16.24 12.38 -6.63
C ALA A 143 -15.06 12.89 -5.78
N LEU A 144 -13.89 12.32 -6.02
CA LEU A 144 -12.65 12.70 -5.36
C LEU A 144 -11.56 12.96 -6.40
N ARG A 145 -10.63 13.84 -6.07
CA ARG A 145 -9.35 13.97 -6.77
C ARG A 145 -8.22 13.48 -5.88
N ALA A 146 -7.36 12.62 -6.42
CA ALA A 146 -6.10 12.25 -5.83
C ALA A 146 -4.95 12.87 -6.59
N GLU A 147 -3.98 13.44 -5.88
CA GLU A 147 -2.68 13.87 -6.40
C GLU A 147 -1.61 13.18 -5.57
N LEU A 148 -0.87 12.26 -6.22
CA LEU A 148 0.18 11.47 -5.59
C LEU A 148 1.54 11.89 -6.13
N ARG A 149 2.37 12.41 -5.25
CA ARG A 149 3.75 12.79 -5.54
C ARG A 149 4.71 11.79 -4.91
N TYR A 150 5.59 11.22 -5.74
CA TYR A 150 6.77 10.49 -5.31
C TYR A 150 8.01 11.34 -5.54
N ALA A 151 8.93 11.38 -4.57
CA ALA A 151 10.18 12.12 -4.68
C ALA A 151 11.33 11.36 -4.00
N LEU A 152 12.48 11.33 -4.65
CA LEU A 152 13.73 10.84 -4.09
C LEU A 152 14.53 12.01 -3.53
N GLY A 153 15.10 11.84 -2.36
CA GLY A 153 16.00 12.77 -1.69
C GLY A 153 17.13 12.03 -1.00
N ASP A 154 17.99 12.75 -0.30
CA ASP A 154 19.15 12.15 0.39
C ASP A 154 18.74 11.13 1.46
N ASP A 155 17.56 11.33 2.08
CA ASP A 155 17.03 10.45 3.14
C ASP A 155 16.18 9.27 2.61
N GLY A 156 16.02 9.15 1.30
CA GLY A 156 15.24 8.08 0.68
C GLY A 156 14.08 8.57 -0.19
N LEU A 157 13.09 7.70 -0.37
CA LEU A 157 11.88 7.98 -1.13
C LEU A 157 10.78 8.51 -0.20
N GLU A 158 10.10 9.55 -0.65
CA GLU A 158 8.94 10.12 0.01
C GLU A 158 7.74 10.10 -0.93
N ALA A 159 6.58 9.75 -0.39
CA ALA A 159 5.30 9.78 -1.10
C ALA A 159 4.30 10.64 -0.34
N THR A 160 3.66 11.56 -1.03
CA THR A 160 2.63 12.44 -0.50
C THR A 160 1.37 12.29 -1.33
N LEU A 161 0.27 11.90 -0.70
CA LEU A 161 -1.05 11.86 -1.33
C LEU A 161 -1.95 12.95 -0.77
N THR A 162 -2.47 13.79 -1.66
CA THR A 162 -3.51 14.76 -1.35
C THR A 162 -4.81 14.32 -2.00
N THR A 163 -5.85 14.16 -1.17
CA THR A 163 -7.22 13.85 -1.63
C THR A 163 -8.08 15.08 -1.46
N THR A 164 -8.78 15.49 -2.52
CA THR A 164 -9.75 16.60 -2.49
C THR A 164 -11.15 16.06 -2.74
N ASN A 165 -12.10 16.41 -1.88
CA ASN A 165 -13.51 16.12 -2.08
C ASN A 165 -14.08 17.09 -3.12
N LEU A 166 -14.59 16.55 -4.25
CA LEU A 166 -15.16 17.34 -5.34
C LEU A 166 -16.71 17.41 -5.27
N THR A 167 -17.28 17.08 -4.11
CA THR A 167 -18.75 17.08 -3.91
C THR A 167 -19.17 18.11 -2.88
N ASP A 168 -20.46 18.39 -2.81
CA ASP A 168 -21.09 19.28 -1.84
C ASP A 168 -21.56 18.58 -0.55
N ALA A 169 -21.17 17.32 -0.38
CA ALA A 169 -21.41 16.51 0.83
C ALA A 169 -20.11 16.04 1.43
N ALA A 170 -20.08 15.82 2.75
CA ALA A 170 -18.96 15.16 3.40
C ALA A 170 -18.88 13.67 3.03
N VAL A 171 -17.68 13.16 2.81
CA VAL A 171 -17.47 11.79 2.32
C VAL A 171 -16.55 10.99 3.26
N PRO A 172 -16.76 9.66 3.39
CA PRO A 172 -15.84 8.81 4.11
C PRO A 172 -14.59 8.60 3.26
N LEU A 173 -13.41 8.70 3.87
CA LEU A 173 -12.12 8.53 3.24
C LEU A 173 -11.18 7.72 4.12
N GLY A 174 -10.52 6.75 3.52
CA GLY A 174 -9.32 6.12 4.05
C GLY A 174 -8.25 6.07 2.98
N VAL A 175 -6.99 6.10 3.41
CA VAL A 175 -5.82 5.99 2.54
C VAL A 175 -4.86 4.99 3.13
N GLY A 176 -4.27 4.16 2.29
CA GLY A 176 -3.14 3.30 2.65
C GLY A 176 -2.20 3.06 1.48
N PHE A 177 -1.04 2.52 1.81
CA PHE A 177 -0.05 2.06 0.83
C PHE A 177 0.45 0.68 1.22
N HIS A 178 0.89 -0.10 0.22
CA HIS A 178 1.22 -1.51 0.42
C HIS A 178 2.66 -1.87 0.00
N PRO A 179 3.69 -1.16 0.49
CA PRO A 179 5.06 -1.56 0.23
C PRO A 179 5.41 -2.85 0.96
N TRP A 180 6.15 -3.74 0.29
CA TRP A 180 6.73 -4.93 0.88
C TRP A 180 8.21 -4.68 1.10
N LEU A 181 8.64 -4.48 2.35
CA LEU A 181 10.06 -4.30 2.67
C LEU A 181 10.83 -5.56 2.32
N SER A 182 11.94 -5.39 1.58
CA SER A 182 12.75 -6.49 1.08
C SER A 182 13.80 -6.93 2.11
N PRO A 183 13.93 -8.23 2.39
CA PRO A 183 15.02 -8.78 3.19
C PRO A 183 16.35 -8.90 2.41
N GLY A 184 16.39 -8.40 1.16
CA GLY A 184 17.53 -8.58 0.26
C GLY A 184 17.70 -10.03 -0.16
N ALA A 185 18.94 -10.52 -0.09
CA ALA A 185 19.27 -11.91 -0.41
C ALA A 185 19.00 -12.89 0.74
N HIS A 186 18.52 -12.38 1.90
CA HIS A 186 18.27 -13.18 3.09
C HIS A 186 16.81 -13.66 3.16
N ARG A 187 16.57 -14.62 4.05
CA ARG A 187 15.21 -15.03 4.38
C ARG A 187 14.59 -14.00 5.32
N LEU A 188 13.29 -13.78 5.18
CA LEU A 188 12.55 -12.88 6.07
C LEU A 188 12.68 -13.32 7.54
N ASP A 189 12.66 -14.64 7.80
CA ASP A 189 12.80 -15.23 9.14
C ASP A 189 14.10 -14.84 9.86
N ASP A 190 15.16 -14.60 9.09
CA ASP A 190 16.48 -14.29 9.63
C ASP A 190 16.67 -12.78 9.92
N CYS A 191 15.66 -11.97 9.57
CA CYS A 191 15.68 -10.54 9.78
C CYS A 191 15.23 -10.16 11.19
N THR A 192 15.68 -8.98 11.63
CA THR A 192 15.21 -8.31 12.86
C THR A 192 14.13 -7.29 12.51
N LEU A 193 13.06 -7.27 13.28
CA LEU A 193 11.95 -6.34 13.11
C LEU A 193 11.83 -5.40 14.31
N GLN A 194 11.55 -4.11 14.03
CA GLN A 194 11.15 -3.11 15.02
C GLN A 194 9.95 -2.34 14.50
N VAL A 195 8.94 -2.12 15.36
CA VAL A 195 7.67 -1.47 15.01
C VAL A 195 7.30 -0.42 16.05
N ASP A 196 7.06 0.79 15.62
CA ASP A 196 6.55 1.86 16.47
C ASP A 196 5.02 1.76 16.56
N ALA A 197 4.55 0.93 17.47
CA ALA A 197 3.13 0.81 17.83
C ALA A 197 2.99 0.22 19.23
N GLY A 198 2.04 0.70 20.00
CA GLY A 198 1.85 0.30 21.40
C GLY A 198 0.72 -0.70 21.64
N ARG A 199 -0.17 -0.92 20.66
CA ARG A 199 -1.34 -1.79 20.79
C ARG A 199 -1.58 -2.60 19.51
N TRP A 200 -2.25 -3.72 19.69
CA TRP A 200 -2.62 -4.66 18.63
C TRP A 200 -4.13 -4.62 18.36
N VAL A 201 -4.49 -4.71 17.09
CA VAL A 201 -5.87 -4.88 16.64
C VAL A 201 -6.12 -6.35 16.37
N ARG A 202 -6.78 -7.02 17.30
CA ARG A 202 -7.17 -8.42 17.15
C ARG A 202 -8.28 -8.53 16.09
N ALA A 203 -8.11 -9.45 15.13
CA ALA A 203 -9.07 -9.70 14.07
C ALA A 203 -9.75 -11.07 14.23
N ASP A 204 -10.92 -11.22 13.59
CA ASP A 204 -11.63 -12.49 13.46
C ASP A 204 -11.12 -13.32 12.25
N ASP A 205 -11.77 -14.46 11.98
CA ASP A 205 -11.41 -15.36 10.87
C ASP A 205 -11.59 -14.72 9.48
N ARG A 206 -12.33 -13.61 9.39
CA ARG A 206 -12.50 -12.81 8.18
C ARG A 206 -11.49 -11.67 8.08
N LEU A 207 -10.52 -11.62 9.01
CA LEU A 207 -9.54 -10.54 9.16
C LEU A 207 -10.19 -9.16 9.39
N LEU A 208 -11.31 -9.15 10.11
CA LEU A 208 -12.02 -7.94 10.50
C LEU A 208 -11.77 -7.62 11.98
N PRO A 209 -11.61 -6.35 12.36
CA PRO A 209 -11.29 -5.95 13.72
C PRO A 209 -12.35 -6.40 14.73
N VAL A 210 -11.92 -6.94 15.87
CA VAL A 210 -12.77 -7.31 17.00
C VAL A 210 -12.54 -6.39 18.17
N GLU A 211 -11.26 -6.13 18.50
CA GLU A 211 -10.89 -5.25 19.62
C GLU A 211 -9.46 -4.73 19.48
N GLU A 212 -9.19 -3.60 20.10
CA GLU A 212 -7.83 -3.11 20.35
C GLU A 212 -7.38 -3.55 21.74
N THR A 213 -6.23 -4.20 21.83
CA THR A 213 -5.71 -4.75 23.07
C THR A 213 -4.22 -4.47 23.25
N ALA A 214 -3.67 -4.79 24.40
CA ALA A 214 -2.23 -4.75 24.61
C ALA A 214 -1.52 -5.69 23.64
N LEU A 215 -0.30 -5.35 23.24
CA LEU A 215 0.53 -6.21 22.40
C LEU A 215 0.76 -7.55 23.08
N PRO A 216 0.41 -8.68 22.47
CA PRO A 216 0.86 -9.98 22.93
C PRO A 216 2.37 -10.10 22.74
N ALA A 217 3.03 -10.92 23.57
CA ALA A 217 4.49 -11.02 23.57
C ALA A 217 5.08 -11.38 22.20
N GLU A 218 4.40 -12.24 21.46
CA GLU A 218 4.79 -12.65 20.10
C GLU A 218 4.73 -11.51 19.07
N PHE A 219 3.94 -10.46 19.32
CA PHE A 219 3.77 -9.30 18.43
C PHE A 219 4.39 -8.01 18.99
N ASP A 220 5.09 -8.09 20.11
CA ASP A 220 5.77 -6.93 20.69
C ASP A 220 7.15 -6.73 20.04
N PHE A 221 7.17 -5.89 19.01
CA PHE A 221 8.34 -5.46 18.27
C PHE A 221 8.76 -4.01 18.58
N ARG A 222 8.29 -3.43 19.69
CA ARG A 222 8.72 -2.08 20.10
C ARG A 222 10.23 -1.99 20.29
N GLN A 223 10.84 -3.05 20.78
CA GLN A 223 12.29 -3.24 20.76
C GLN A 223 12.64 -4.18 19.61
N ALA A 224 13.69 -3.84 18.87
CA ALA A 224 14.16 -4.65 17.75
C ALA A 224 14.49 -6.09 18.21
N ARG A 225 13.90 -7.07 17.54
CA ARG A 225 14.14 -8.50 17.82
C ARG A 225 13.94 -9.36 16.57
N PRO A 226 14.48 -10.59 16.53
CA PRO A 226 14.29 -11.49 15.40
C PRO A 226 12.78 -11.69 15.08
N LEU A 227 12.41 -11.61 13.80
CA LEU A 227 11.08 -11.93 13.33
C LEU A 227 10.81 -13.44 13.47
N GLY A 228 11.81 -14.27 13.11
CA GLY A 228 11.67 -15.72 13.17
C GLY A 228 10.51 -16.23 12.33
N ALA A 229 9.83 -17.24 12.85
CA ALA A 229 8.65 -17.84 12.23
C ALA A 229 7.33 -17.12 12.55
N THR A 230 7.38 -15.93 13.17
CA THR A 230 6.18 -15.15 13.46
C THR A 230 5.40 -14.86 12.17
N VAL A 231 4.11 -15.18 12.17
CA VAL A 231 3.18 -14.89 11.08
C VAL A 231 2.40 -13.64 11.43
N LEU A 232 2.40 -12.68 10.52
CA LEU A 232 1.68 -11.41 10.67
C LEU A 232 0.70 -11.24 9.51
N ASP A 233 -0.51 -10.86 9.84
CA ASP A 233 -1.50 -10.18 8.98
C ASP A 233 -2.42 -9.39 9.93
N ASP A 234 -1.83 -8.40 10.58
CA ASP A 234 -2.38 -7.77 11.76
C ASP A 234 -2.27 -6.25 11.72
N GLY A 235 -3.27 -5.58 12.32
CA GLY A 235 -3.29 -4.15 12.55
C GLY A 235 -2.60 -3.75 13.85
N PHE A 236 -1.87 -2.63 13.81
CA PHE A 236 -1.15 -2.08 14.96
C PHE A 236 -1.45 -0.59 15.09
N VAL A 237 -1.75 -0.17 16.30
CA VAL A 237 -2.19 1.19 16.63
C VAL A 237 -1.41 1.74 17.82
N ASP A 238 -1.77 2.93 18.29
CA ASP A 238 -1.05 3.65 19.35
C ASP A 238 0.40 3.94 18.93
N VAL A 239 0.50 4.66 17.83
CA VAL A 239 1.76 5.09 17.23
C VAL A 239 2.24 6.39 17.89
N PRO A 240 3.58 6.65 17.94
CA PRO A 240 4.09 7.89 18.50
C PRO A 240 3.64 9.11 17.70
N GLN A 241 3.62 10.26 18.36
CA GLN A 241 3.45 11.55 17.66
C GLN A 241 4.68 11.85 16.79
N GLY A 242 4.45 12.46 15.65
CA GLY A 242 5.48 12.73 14.66
C GLY A 242 5.67 11.54 13.72
N ARG A 243 6.89 11.09 13.57
CA ARG A 243 7.23 10.01 12.64
C ARG A 243 7.19 8.65 13.32
N ALA A 244 6.37 7.73 12.80
CA ALA A 244 6.33 6.34 13.20
C ALA A 244 7.09 5.47 12.19
N TRP A 245 7.75 4.41 12.66
CA TRP A 245 8.63 3.56 11.86
C TRP A 245 8.29 2.09 11.95
N VAL A 246 8.51 1.40 10.82
CA VAL A 246 8.73 -0.05 10.75
C VAL A 246 10.09 -0.28 10.14
N ARG A 247 10.96 -1.02 10.82
CA ARG A 247 12.35 -1.26 10.42
C ARG A 247 12.62 -2.75 10.32
N LEU A 248 13.05 -3.19 9.14
CA LEU A 248 13.44 -4.56 8.85
C LEU A 248 14.95 -4.58 8.59
N THR A 249 15.71 -5.20 9.48
CA THR A 249 17.17 -5.26 9.37
C THR A 249 17.59 -6.69 9.03
N ASP A 250 18.32 -6.85 7.93
CA ASP A 250 18.85 -8.14 7.51
C ASP A 250 20.09 -8.57 8.32
N PRO A 251 20.56 -9.84 8.21
CA PRO A 251 21.74 -10.31 8.93
C PRO A 251 23.04 -9.57 8.64
N ASP A 252 23.13 -8.87 7.53
CA ASP A 252 24.30 -8.04 7.17
C ASP A 252 24.22 -6.62 7.75
N GLY A 253 23.19 -6.32 8.54
CA GLY A 253 22.96 -5.01 9.15
C GLY A 253 22.37 -3.98 8.19
N VAL A 254 21.90 -4.39 7.02
CA VAL A 254 21.19 -3.49 6.09
C VAL A 254 19.73 -3.38 6.51
N GLN A 255 19.26 -2.16 6.69
CA GLN A 255 17.91 -1.86 7.19
C GLN A 255 17.06 -1.22 6.09
N ALA A 256 16.02 -1.92 5.66
CA ALA A 256 14.92 -1.36 4.89
C ALA A 256 13.85 -0.86 5.88
N ALA A 257 13.40 0.37 5.71
CA ALA A 257 12.45 0.97 6.64
C ALA A 257 11.31 1.70 5.90
N CYS A 258 10.14 1.66 6.51
CA CYS A 258 8.98 2.47 6.15
C CYS A 258 8.64 3.38 7.32
N TRP A 259 8.33 4.64 7.05
CA TRP A 259 7.86 5.59 8.04
C TRP A 259 6.62 6.31 7.54
N PHE A 260 5.83 6.80 8.46
CA PHE A 260 4.77 7.76 8.14
C PHE A 260 4.73 8.91 9.15
N GLU A 261 4.09 9.99 8.75
CA GLU A 261 3.86 11.18 9.55
C GLU A 261 2.36 11.50 9.65
N GLU A 262 2.05 12.73 10.04
CA GLU A 262 0.69 13.25 10.16
C GLU A 262 -0.15 12.92 8.92
N GLY A 263 -1.40 12.58 9.17
CA GLY A 263 -2.34 12.10 8.15
C GLY A 263 -2.51 10.59 8.19
N PHE A 264 -1.51 9.82 8.60
CA PHE A 264 -1.61 8.40 8.90
C PHE A 264 -1.78 8.14 10.40
N ALA A 265 -2.37 6.99 10.77
CA ALA A 265 -2.73 6.71 12.16
C ALA A 265 -2.35 5.31 12.64
N CYS A 266 -2.08 4.37 11.75
CA CYS A 266 -1.85 2.97 12.12
C CYS A 266 -1.06 2.22 11.04
N TRP A 267 -0.61 1.00 11.42
CA TRP A 267 0.04 0.04 10.55
C TRP A 267 -0.84 -1.18 10.33
N GLN A 268 -0.78 -1.75 9.13
CA GLN A 268 -1.01 -3.18 8.89
C GLN A 268 0.35 -3.81 8.56
N LEU A 269 0.64 -4.96 9.16
CA LEU A 269 1.85 -5.74 8.86
C LEU A 269 1.45 -7.11 8.35
N CYS A 270 2.10 -7.57 7.28
CA CYS A 270 1.80 -8.87 6.68
C CYS A 270 3.08 -9.57 6.23
N THR A 271 3.26 -10.82 6.63
CA THR A 271 4.36 -11.69 6.19
C THR A 271 4.01 -12.49 4.93
N GLY A 272 2.77 -12.40 4.45
CA GLY A 272 2.32 -12.96 3.18
C GLY A 272 2.15 -14.49 3.15
N ASP A 273 2.18 -15.16 4.30
CA ASP A 273 2.20 -16.64 4.39
C ASP A 273 1.03 -17.30 3.66
N GLY A 274 -0.14 -16.66 3.64
CA GLY A 274 -1.34 -17.14 2.94
C GLY A 274 -1.50 -16.63 1.51
N LEU A 275 -0.55 -15.85 0.98
CA LEU A 275 -0.67 -15.17 -0.31
C LEU A 275 0.20 -15.83 -1.37
N PRO A 276 -0.37 -16.31 -2.49
CA PRO A 276 0.41 -16.85 -3.59
C PRO A 276 1.44 -15.83 -4.11
N GLY A 277 2.69 -16.25 -4.24
CA GLY A 277 3.79 -15.41 -4.76
C GLY A 277 4.35 -14.39 -3.78
N ALA A 278 3.80 -14.28 -2.57
CA ALA A 278 4.27 -13.31 -1.57
C ALA A 278 4.70 -13.95 -0.25
N ALA A 279 4.48 -15.26 -0.08
CA ALA A 279 4.78 -15.97 1.16
C ALA A 279 6.23 -15.74 1.60
N ARG A 280 6.40 -14.95 2.67
CA ARG A 280 7.70 -14.60 3.29
C ARG A 280 8.75 -14.03 2.32
N ALA A 281 8.30 -13.48 1.17
CA ALA A 281 9.19 -12.81 0.23
C ALA A 281 9.65 -11.43 0.73
N GLY A 282 8.89 -10.84 1.63
CA GLY A 282 9.16 -9.57 2.29
C GLY A 282 8.15 -9.33 3.40
N LEU A 283 8.24 -8.16 4.04
CA LEU A 283 7.30 -7.70 5.05
C LEU A 283 6.47 -6.54 4.50
N ALA A 284 5.18 -6.72 4.29
CA ALA A 284 4.30 -5.59 4.03
C ALA A 284 4.24 -4.71 5.28
N ALA A 285 4.61 -3.45 5.13
CA ALA A 285 4.49 -2.42 6.14
C ALA A 285 3.59 -1.32 5.57
N GLU A 286 2.32 -1.39 5.92
CA GLU A 286 1.27 -0.59 5.30
C GLU A 286 0.90 0.59 6.20
N PRO A 287 1.31 1.83 5.85
CA PRO A 287 0.76 3.00 6.51
C PRO A 287 -0.72 3.16 6.14
N MET A 288 -1.57 3.37 7.13
CA MET A 288 -3.01 3.56 6.93
C MET A 288 -3.53 4.74 7.73
N THR A 289 -4.48 5.49 7.17
CA THR A 289 -5.14 6.61 7.87
C THR A 289 -6.20 6.13 8.84
N CYS A 290 -6.71 4.90 8.66
CA CYS A 290 -7.74 4.29 9.49
C CYS A 290 -7.52 2.78 9.57
N THR A 291 -8.11 2.13 10.55
CA THR A 291 -8.10 0.68 10.69
C THR A 291 -9.00 0.00 9.65
N ALA A 292 -8.89 -1.31 9.51
CA ALA A 292 -9.82 -2.10 8.71
C ALA A 292 -11.27 -1.85 9.15
N ASP A 293 -12.22 -2.00 8.24
CA ASP A 293 -13.67 -1.85 8.48
C ASP A 293 -14.11 -0.45 8.94
N ALA A 294 -13.25 0.56 8.78
CA ALA A 294 -13.49 1.91 9.28
C ALA A 294 -14.70 2.61 8.63
N PHE A 295 -15.06 2.26 7.41
CA PHE A 295 -16.28 2.80 6.78
C PHE A 295 -17.54 2.39 7.56
N ARG A 296 -17.49 1.27 8.30
CA ARG A 296 -18.60 0.79 9.15
C ARG A 296 -18.44 1.21 10.60
N THR A 297 -17.22 1.12 11.13
CA THR A 297 -16.95 1.36 12.58
C THR A 297 -16.74 2.83 12.89
N GLY A 298 -16.27 3.61 11.92
CA GLY A 298 -15.84 4.99 12.11
C GLY A 298 -14.45 5.12 12.76
N ASP A 299 -13.75 4.01 12.99
CA ASP A 299 -12.49 4.04 13.73
C ASP A 299 -11.38 4.72 12.91
N ARG A 300 -10.91 5.86 13.40
CA ARG A 300 -9.91 6.74 12.76
C ARG A 300 -10.28 7.17 11.33
N LEU A 301 -11.56 7.03 10.96
CA LEU A 301 -12.06 7.38 9.63
C LEU A 301 -11.95 8.88 9.38
N VAL A 302 -11.43 9.25 8.22
CA VAL A 302 -11.50 10.63 7.75
C VAL A 302 -12.89 10.90 7.19
N ARG A 303 -13.57 11.91 7.75
CA ARG A 303 -14.75 12.51 7.17
C ARG A 303 -14.30 13.79 6.44
N LEU A 304 -14.20 13.71 5.12
CA LEU A 304 -13.70 14.82 4.32
C LEU A 304 -14.84 15.75 3.93
N GLU A 305 -14.81 16.96 4.46
CA GLU A 305 -15.83 17.98 4.22
C GLU A 305 -15.87 18.42 2.75
N PRO A 306 -16.99 19.00 2.28
CA PRO A 306 -17.09 19.49 0.90
C PRO A 306 -15.93 20.39 0.52
N TRP A 307 -15.32 20.10 -0.64
CA TRP A 307 -14.20 20.87 -1.23
C TRP A 307 -12.94 20.93 -0.36
N ALA A 308 -12.92 20.24 0.77
CA ALA A 308 -11.73 20.12 1.62
C ALA A 308 -10.74 19.12 1.05
N SER A 309 -9.49 19.21 1.51
CA SER A 309 -8.41 18.29 1.18
C SER A 309 -7.84 17.61 2.43
N HIS A 310 -7.41 16.37 2.26
CA HIS A 310 -6.65 15.61 3.25
C HIS A 310 -5.31 15.23 2.63
N THR A 311 -4.23 15.44 3.36
CA THR A 311 -2.87 15.07 2.92
C THR A 311 -2.26 14.10 3.91
N CYS A 312 -1.63 13.05 3.40
CA CYS A 312 -0.84 12.12 4.18
C CYS A 312 0.49 11.83 3.50
N ARG A 313 1.51 11.50 4.30
CA ARG A 313 2.87 11.31 3.83
C ARG A 313 3.54 10.12 4.49
N PHE A 314 4.21 9.30 3.67
CA PHE A 314 5.08 8.21 4.12
C PHE A 314 6.38 8.20 3.33
N GLY A 315 7.34 7.45 3.80
CA GLY A 315 8.60 7.27 3.09
C GLY A 315 9.23 5.91 3.31
N LEU A 316 10.19 5.63 2.46
CA LEU A 316 11.00 4.42 2.45
C LEU A 316 12.48 4.79 2.45
N SER A 317 13.28 4.06 3.19
CA SER A 317 14.71 4.30 3.26
C SER A 317 15.50 2.99 3.37
N LEU A 318 16.76 3.07 2.99
CA LEU A 318 17.75 2.03 3.21
C LEU A 318 18.94 2.64 3.96
N THR A 319 19.28 2.04 5.08
CA THR A 319 20.45 2.44 5.88
C THR A 319 21.30 1.23 6.19
N ARG A 320 22.56 1.43 6.53
CA ARG A 320 23.40 0.39 7.12
C ARG A 320 23.60 0.72 8.60
N ALA A 321 23.49 -0.30 9.44
CA ALA A 321 23.92 -0.19 10.81
C ALA A 321 25.44 -0.04 10.80
N ASP A 322 25.95 0.97 11.51
CA ASP A 322 27.38 1.20 11.69
C ASP A 322 28.02 0.06 12.51
#